data_9cfa20984d12220b8baf297e0f870cc1
#
_entry.id   9cfa20984d12220b8baf297e0f870cc1
#
_cell.length_a   1.000
_cell.length_b   1.000
_cell.length_c   1.000
_cell.angle_alpha   90.00
_cell.angle_beta   90.00
_cell.angle_gamma   90.00
#
_symmetry.space_group_name_H-M   'P 1'
#
loop_
_entity.id
_entity.type
_entity.pdbx_description
1 polymer ?
#
loop_
_entity_poly.entity_id
_entity_poly.type
_entity_poly.pdbx_seq_one_letter_code
_entity_poly.pdbx_strand_id
1 'polypeptide(L)'
;MSNSPIRVIAFPGAPNLPTFAAIEHGQFQQRGFDVELELTPSSIYQAEKTAAGEFDIICTAFDNVVAYGSGQGAAKAGINPDYVVIMGATQLELSLVTAPSIKNLADLAGKTIALDALSTGFAFVLFDMLEKAGVAQSDVEFVAVGATPQRWQSVKDGTHAGTLTIEPFTSLAQFDGFNVIAQSTDLYSEYQGGVIATTRSVLASQPEKIDAFIRAYLDGLAWVLDPMNEAAAKTTLGSRMP
;
A
#
# COMPACT_ATOMS: atom_id res chain seq x y z
N MET A 1 23.97 17.02 18.23
CA MET A 1 23.57 15.61 18.45
C MET A 1 22.57 15.32 17.36
N SER A 2 22.77 14.29 16.51
CA SER A 2 21.74 13.92 15.55
C SER A 2 20.55 13.35 16.32
N ASN A 3 19.34 13.81 15.98
CA ASN A 3 18.13 13.21 16.49
C ASN A 3 18.07 11.73 16.07
N SER A 4 17.37 10.89 16.83
CA SER A 4 17.11 9.52 16.36
C SER A 4 16.38 9.56 15.01
N PRO A 5 16.68 8.64 14.08
CA PRO A 5 16.06 8.65 12.76
C PRO A 5 14.54 8.51 12.85
N ILE A 6 13.84 9.00 11.82
CA ILE A 6 12.42 8.70 11.60
C ILE A 6 12.36 7.32 10.93
N ARG A 7 11.76 6.35 11.62
CA ARG A 7 11.60 4.99 11.09
C ARG A 7 10.27 4.85 10.39
N VAL A 8 10.32 4.58 9.10
CA VAL A 8 9.16 4.52 8.20
C VAL A 8 8.96 3.10 7.70
N ILE A 9 7.74 2.60 7.72
CA ILE A 9 7.36 1.35 7.07
C ILE A 9 6.28 1.60 6.03
N ALA A 10 6.45 1.06 4.81
CA ALA A 10 5.57 1.32 3.68
C ALA A 10 5.36 0.07 2.83
N PHE A 11 4.20 -0.05 2.18
CA PHE A 11 4.02 -1.06 1.13
C PHE A 11 4.82 -0.68 -0.13
N PRO A 12 5.43 -1.66 -0.84
CA PRO A 12 6.08 -1.39 -2.12
C PRO A 12 5.07 -0.87 -3.15
N GLY A 13 5.38 0.26 -3.80
CA GLY A 13 4.51 0.85 -4.82
C GLY A 13 4.85 2.31 -5.13
N ALA A 14 4.32 2.81 -6.23
CA ALA A 14 4.48 4.20 -6.67
C ALA A 14 4.00 5.25 -5.65
N PRO A 15 3.03 4.97 -4.75
CA PRO A 15 2.63 5.91 -3.70
C PRO A 15 3.78 6.39 -2.79
N ASN A 16 4.91 5.69 -2.75
CA ASN A 16 6.09 6.11 -1.98
C ASN A 16 6.95 7.17 -2.67
N LEU A 17 6.67 7.49 -3.92
CA LEU A 17 7.53 8.40 -4.71
C LEU A 17 7.78 9.75 -4.03
N PRO A 18 6.80 10.41 -3.37
CA PRO A 18 7.06 11.63 -2.62
C PRO A 18 8.07 11.45 -1.47
N THR A 19 7.98 10.33 -0.75
CA THR A 19 8.93 9.99 0.32
C THR A 19 10.32 9.71 -0.25
N PHE A 20 10.42 8.97 -1.36
CA PHE A 20 11.69 8.71 -2.04
C PHE A 20 12.35 9.99 -2.52
N ALA A 21 11.58 10.90 -3.15
CA ALA A 21 12.07 12.20 -3.56
C ALA A 21 12.54 13.05 -2.37
N ALA A 22 11.78 13.08 -1.28
CA ALA A 22 12.15 13.80 -0.08
C ALA A 22 13.46 13.28 0.55
N ILE A 23 13.70 11.97 0.53
CA ILE A 23 14.97 11.35 0.97
C ILE A 23 16.11 11.76 0.04
N GLU A 24 15.92 11.62 -1.27
CA GLU A 24 16.97 11.88 -2.28
C GLU A 24 17.40 13.35 -2.30
N HIS A 25 16.46 14.26 -2.09
CA HIS A 25 16.74 15.71 -2.05
C HIS A 25 17.08 16.26 -0.67
N GLY A 26 17.29 15.39 0.33
CA GLY A 26 17.75 15.78 1.66
C GLY A 26 16.71 16.59 2.46
N GLN A 27 15.42 16.47 2.15
CA GLN A 27 14.36 17.24 2.81
C GLN A 27 14.21 16.91 4.29
N PHE A 28 14.51 15.66 4.68
CA PHE A 28 14.50 15.24 6.08
C PHE A 28 15.73 15.79 6.84
N GLN A 29 16.92 15.74 6.23
CA GLN A 29 18.16 16.25 6.83
C GLN A 29 18.07 17.77 7.07
N GLN A 30 17.45 18.52 6.15
CA GLN A 30 17.18 19.95 6.35
C GLN A 30 16.32 20.26 7.58
N ARG A 31 15.56 19.24 8.08
CA ARG A 31 14.73 19.32 9.29
C ARG A 31 15.36 18.65 10.50
N GLY A 32 16.64 18.25 10.38
CA GLY A 32 17.42 17.68 11.47
C GLY A 32 17.19 16.20 11.73
N PHE A 33 16.58 15.46 10.78
CA PHE A 33 16.34 14.02 10.90
C PHE A 33 16.92 13.24 9.72
N ASP A 34 17.40 12.04 10.02
CA ASP A 34 17.58 10.99 9.02
C ASP A 34 16.30 10.15 8.92
N VAL A 35 16.15 9.41 7.82
CA VAL A 35 15.01 8.50 7.60
C VAL A 35 15.50 7.10 7.29
N GLU A 36 14.95 6.14 8.00
CA GLU A 36 15.10 4.72 7.73
C GLU A 36 13.76 4.20 7.19
N LEU A 37 13.72 3.82 5.91
CA LEU A 37 12.52 3.33 5.26
C LEU A 37 12.63 1.85 4.97
N GLU A 38 11.67 1.07 5.47
CA GLU A 38 11.51 -0.36 5.22
C GLU A 38 10.28 -0.61 4.37
N LEU A 39 10.41 -1.49 3.37
CA LEU A 39 9.27 -1.97 2.58
C LEU A 39 8.70 -3.23 3.23
N THR A 40 7.44 -3.16 3.66
CA THR A 40 6.78 -4.26 4.35
C THR A 40 6.45 -5.42 3.40
N PRO A 41 6.65 -6.68 3.84
CA PRO A 41 6.22 -7.85 3.09
C PRO A 41 4.71 -8.14 3.21
N SER A 42 4.01 -7.56 4.22
CA SER A 42 2.57 -7.76 4.44
C SER A 42 1.98 -6.77 5.44
N SER A 43 0.64 -6.63 5.42
CA SER A 43 -0.08 -5.83 6.41
C SER A 43 0.05 -6.41 7.83
N ILE A 44 0.12 -7.72 7.97
CA ILE A 44 0.32 -8.40 9.26
C ILE A 44 1.68 -8.02 9.85
N TYR A 45 2.76 -8.15 9.07
CA TYR A 45 4.10 -7.74 9.49
C TYR A 45 4.14 -6.27 9.89
N GLN A 46 3.56 -5.39 9.05
CA GLN A 46 3.49 -3.96 9.33
C GLN A 46 2.81 -3.68 10.67
N ALA A 47 1.67 -4.30 10.94
CA ALA A 47 0.93 -4.11 12.18
C ALA A 47 1.67 -4.66 13.41
N GLU A 48 2.25 -5.85 13.33
CA GLU A 48 3.00 -6.48 14.42
C GLU A 48 4.23 -5.64 14.79
N LYS A 49 4.99 -5.18 13.80
CA LYS A 49 6.18 -4.35 14.01
C LYS A 49 5.85 -2.95 14.54
N THR A 50 4.76 -2.36 14.04
CA THR A 50 4.28 -1.08 14.56
C THR A 50 3.82 -1.20 16.02
N ALA A 51 3.06 -2.23 16.36
CA ALA A 51 2.63 -2.48 17.73
C ALA A 51 3.81 -2.73 18.69
N ALA A 52 4.91 -3.30 18.18
CA ALA A 52 6.17 -3.45 18.92
C ALA A 52 6.97 -2.14 19.08
N GLY A 53 6.52 -1.02 18.48
CA GLY A 53 7.20 0.28 18.55
C GLY A 53 8.45 0.39 17.67
N GLU A 54 8.55 -0.45 16.65
CA GLU A 54 9.72 -0.44 15.75
C GLU A 54 9.66 0.67 14.70
N PHE A 55 8.47 1.26 14.44
CA PHE A 55 8.28 2.29 13.43
C PHE A 55 7.55 3.51 14.00
N ASP A 56 7.90 4.69 13.48
CA ASP A 56 7.33 5.98 13.85
C ASP A 56 6.23 6.42 12.87
N ILE A 57 6.43 6.12 11.56
CA ILE A 57 5.53 6.49 10.46
C ILE A 57 5.15 5.25 9.66
N ILE A 58 3.87 5.13 9.34
CA ILE A 58 3.28 3.99 8.67
C ILE A 58 2.54 4.47 7.41
N CYS A 59 3.04 4.09 6.22
CA CYS A 59 2.33 4.29 4.95
C CYS A 59 1.51 3.04 4.67
N THR A 60 0.19 3.15 4.74
CA THR A 60 -0.72 2.00 4.69
C THR A 60 -2.03 2.34 3.97
N ALA A 61 -2.90 1.35 3.79
CA ALA A 61 -4.26 1.59 3.32
C ALA A 61 -5.15 2.08 4.47
N PHE A 62 -6.09 2.98 4.17
CA PHE A 62 -7.06 3.49 5.15
C PHE A 62 -7.87 2.34 5.78
N ASP A 63 -8.25 1.37 4.98
CA ASP A 63 -9.00 0.18 5.41
C ASP A 63 -8.25 -0.60 6.51
N ASN A 64 -6.91 -0.68 6.44
CA ASN A 64 -6.10 -1.30 7.49
C ASN A 64 -6.26 -0.54 8.82
N VAL A 65 -6.23 0.81 8.76
CA VAL A 65 -6.42 1.62 9.97
C VAL A 65 -7.79 1.34 10.60
N VAL A 66 -8.84 1.29 9.77
CA VAL A 66 -10.21 0.98 10.23
C VAL A 66 -10.31 -0.43 10.78
N ALA A 67 -9.78 -1.43 10.06
CA ALA A 67 -9.84 -2.83 10.46
C ALA A 67 -9.15 -3.08 11.81
N TYR A 68 -7.93 -2.57 12.00
CA TYR A 68 -7.22 -2.69 13.28
C TYR A 68 -7.90 -1.88 14.39
N GLY A 69 -8.40 -0.67 14.10
CA GLY A 69 -9.14 0.16 15.06
C GLY A 69 -10.46 -0.47 15.53
N SER A 70 -11.11 -1.29 14.68
CA SER A 70 -12.33 -2.03 15.00
C SER A 70 -12.09 -3.45 15.57
N GLY A 71 -10.83 -3.85 15.75
CA GLY A 71 -10.48 -5.19 16.23
C GLY A 71 -10.64 -6.31 15.18
N GLN A 72 -10.74 -5.95 13.89
CA GLN A 72 -10.89 -6.89 12.78
C GLN A 72 -9.59 -7.07 11.96
N GLY A 73 -8.47 -6.53 12.45
CA GLY A 73 -7.18 -6.66 11.81
C GLY A 73 -6.74 -8.12 11.67
N ALA A 74 -5.98 -8.43 10.61
CA ALA A 74 -5.56 -9.79 10.28
C ALA A 74 -4.38 -10.32 11.13
N ALA A 75 -3.72 -9.49 11.92
CA ALA A 75 -2.64 -9.91 12.81
C ALA A 75 -3.16 -10.79 13.97
N LYS A 76 -2.23 -11.44 14.66
CA LYS A 76 -2.57 -12.30 15.80
C LYS A 76 -3.43 -11.57 16.83
N ALA A 77 -4.29 -12.33 17.51
CA ALA A 77 -5.13 -11.79 18.57
C ALA A 77 -4.31 -11.02 19.62
N GLY A 78 -4.78 -9.84 19.97
CA GLY A 78 -4.10 -8.94 20.91
C GLY A 78 -3.10 -7.96 20.28
N ILE A 79 -2.80 -8.09 18.99
CA ILE A 79 -2.00 -7.09 18.27
C ILE A 79 -2.92 -5.94 17.84
N ASN A 80 -2.70 -4.78 18.43
CA ASN A 80 -3.35 -3.52 18.04
C ASN A 80 -2.28 -2.44 17.93
N PRO A 81 -1.92 -2.00 16.72
CA PRO A 81 -0.92 -0.94 16.53
C PRO A 81 -1.42 0.45 16.93
N ASP A 82 -2.69 0.60 17.30
CA ASP A 82 -3.31 1.87 17.71
C ASP A 82 -3.05 3.02 16.72
N TYR A 83 -3.33 2.74 15.45
CA TYR A 83 -3.10 3.68 14.37
C TYR A 83 -3.89 4.98 14.51
N VAL A 84 -3.22 6.09 14.18
CA VAL A 84 -3.82 7.42 13.99
C VAL A 84 -3.41 7.93 12.61
N VAL A 85 -4.38 8.24 11.76
CA VAL A 85 -4.11 8.89 10.48
C VAL A 85 -3.66 10.32 10.73
N ILE A 86 -2.51 10.69 10.18
CA ILE A 86 -1.94 12.04 10.28
C ILE A 86 -2.04 12.81 8.97
N MET A 87 -2.17 12.10 7.84
CA MET A 87 -2.35 12.71 6.52
C MET A 87 -2.97 11.71 5.54
N GLY A 88 -3.84 12.19 4.62
CA GLY A 88 -4.15 11.48 3.39
C GLY A 88 -2.92 11.48 2.47
N ALA A 89 -2.67 10.38 1.78
CA ALA A 89 -1.53 10.28 0.87
C ALA A 89 -1.97 10.24 -0.60
N THR A 90 -2.67 9.20 -1.01
CA THR A 90 -3.09 9.02 -2.40
C THR A 90 -4.51 8.48 -2.49
N GLN A 91 -5.21 8.85 -3.55
CA GLN A 91 -6.29 8.00 -4.05
C GLN A 91 -5.62 6.78 -4.70
N LEU A 92 -5.92 5.59 -4.21
CA LEU A 92 -5.38 4.37 -4.78
C LEU A 92 -6.34 3.84 -5.84
N GLU A 93 -5.89 3.76 -7.07
CA GLU A 93 -6.55 2.95 -8.08
C GLU A 93 -6.08 1.50 -7.92
N LEU A 94 -7.00 0.66 -7.45
CA LEU A 94 -6.78 -0.78 -7.35
C LEU A 94 -7.27 -1.44 -8.62
N SER A 95 -6.40 -2.19 -9.28
CA SER A 95 -6.72 -2.94 -10.49
C SER A 95 -6.73 -4.43 -10.21
N LEU A 96 -7.80 -5.11 -10.58
CA LEU A 96 -7.86 -6.57 -10.54
C LEU A 96 -7.17 -7.11 -11.80
N VAL A 97 -5.93 -7.52 -11.62
CA VAL A 97 -5.09 -8.16 -12.64
C VAL A 97 -5.33 -9.66 -12.61
N THR A 98 -5.49 -10.26 -13.81
CA THR A 98 -5.75 -11.69 -13.96
C THR A 98 -4.94 -12.31 -15.08
N ALA A 99 -4.77 -13.63 -14.99
CA ALA A 99 -4.19 -14.43 -16.08
C ALA A 99 -4.88 -14.16 -17.43
N PRO A 100 -4.17 -14.29 -18.56
CA PRO A 100 -4.72 -13.97 -19.90
C PRO A 100 -6.00 -14.74 -20.28
N SER A 101 -6.25 -15.89 -19.66
CA SER A 101 -7.47 -16.70 -19.89
C SER A 101 -8.72 -16.17 -19.17
N ILE A 102 -8.56 -15.30 -18.17
CA ILE A 102 -9.65 -14.72 -17.39
C ILE A 102 -10.00 -13.36 -18.00
N LYS A 103 -11.22 -13.18 -18.47
CA LYS A 103 -11.63 -11.98 -19.22
C LYS A 103 -12.63 -11.09 -18.47
N ASN A 104 -13.34 -11.66 -17.49
CA ASN A 104 -14.35 -10.96 -16.72
C ASN A 104 -14.45 -11.58 -15.31
N LEU A 105 -15.20 -10.91 -14.41
CA LEU A 105 -15.35 -11.35 -13.03
C LEU A 105 -16.01 -12.72 -12.87
N ALA A 106 -16.93 -13.10 -13.79
CA ALA A 106 -17.57 -14.41 -13.72
C ALA A 106 -16.60 -15.58 -13.99
N ASP A 107 -15.53 -15.34 -14.75
CA ASP A 107 -14.49 -16.36 -15.03
C ASP A 107 -13.67 -16.72 -13.76
N LEU A 108 -13.83 -15.98 -12.66
CA LEU A 108 -13.15 -16.23 -11.39
C LEU A 108 -13.79 -17.38 -10.59
N ALA A 109 -14.98 -17.84 -10.95
CA ALA A 109 -15.62 -18.97 -10.26
C ALA A 109 -14.72 -20.23 -10.30
N GLY A 110 -14.48 -20.82 -9.15
CA GLY A 110 -13.58 -21.95 -8.96
C GLY A 110 -12.08 -21.63 -9.11
N LYS A 111 -11.69 -20.35 -9.08
CA LYS A 111 -10.29 -19.92 -9.15
C LYS A 111 -9.76 -19.43 -7.82
N THR A 112 -8.42 -19.40 -7.72
CA THR A 112 -7.71 -18.86 -6.56
C THR A 112 -7.23 -17.44 -6.85
N ILE A 113 -7.46 -16.52 -5.91
CA ILE A 113 -7.04 -15.11 -5.97
C ILE A 113 -6.09 -14.82 -4.82
N ALA A 114 -4.92 -14.25 -5.14
CA ALA A 114 -3.92 -13.85 -4.16
C ALA A 114 -4.30 -12.52 -3.51
N LEU A 115 -4.28 -12.48 -2.18
CA LEU A 115 -4.48 -11.27 -1.36
C LEU A 115 -3.31 -11.05 -0.40
N ASP A 116 -3.19 -9.86 0.18
CA ASP A 116 -2.25 -9.61 1.27
C ASP A 116 -2.73 -10.28 2.56
N ALA A 117 -3.97 -9.98 2.92
CA ALA A 117 -4.69 -10.57 4.05
C ALA A 117 -6.18 -10.68 3.70
N LEU A 118 -6.90 -11.56 4.41
CA LEU A 118 -8.29 -11.88 4.03
C LEU A 118 -9.33 -10.98 4.72
N SER A 119 -8.94 -10.21 5.72
CA SER A 119 -9.84 -9.39 6.53
C SER A 119 -9.41 -7.93 6.66
N THR A 120 -8.50 -7.47 5.82
CA THR A 120 -8.01 -6.08 5.83
C THR A 120 -7.74 -5.57 4.44
N GLY A 121 -7.72 -4.23 4.30
CA GLY A 121 -7.23 -3.53 3.13
C GLY A 121 -7.97 -3.90 1.85
N PHE A 122 -7.22 -4.20 0.83
CA PHE A 122 -7.72 -4.41 -0.53
C PHE A 122 -8.72 -5.58 -0.66
N ALA A 123 -8.76 -6.52 0.29
CA ALA A 123 -9.73 -7.61 0.28
C ALA A 123 -11.17 -7.10 0.24
N PHE A 124 -11.48 -6.04 0.99
CA PHE A 124 -12.83 -5.46 1.03
C PHE A 124 -13.24 -4.89 -0.33
N VAL A 125 -12.33 -4.22 -1.02
CA VAL A 125 -12.59 -3.68 -2.37
C VAL A 125 -12.85 -4.81 -3.36
N LEU A 126 -12.08 -5.91 -3.30
CA LEU A 126 -12.32 -7.07 -4.14
C LEU A 126 -13.68 -7.71 -3.87
N PHE A 127 -14.05 -7.86 -2.60
CA PHE A 127 -15.34 -8.44 -2.24
C PHE A 127 -16.51 -7.62 -2.78
N ASP A 128 -16.42 -6.30 -2.73
CA ASP A 128 -17.42 -5.40 -3.31
C ASP A 128 -17.46 -5.47 -4.85
N MET A 129 -16.28 -5.60 -5.51
CA MET A 129 -16.23 -5.86 -6.96
C MET A 129 -16.99 -7.14 -7.34
N LEU A 130 -16.75 -8.23 -6.60
CA LEU A 130 -17.42 -9.52 -6.85
C LEU A 130 -18.92 -9.43 -6.59
N GLU A 131 -19.33 -8.83 -5.47
CA GLU A 131 -20.74 -8.68 -5.11
C GLU A 131 -21.53 -7.89 -6.18
N LYS A 132 -20.99 -6.75 -6.63
CA LYS A 132 -21.61 -5.94 -7.69
C LYS A 132 -21.67 -6.65 -9.04
N ALA A 133 -20.74 -7.56 -9.30
CA ALA A 133 -20.75 -8.41 -10.49
C ALA A 133 -21.64 -9.65 -10.36
N GLY A 134 -22.26 -9.89 -9.19
CA GLY A 134 -23.09 -11.07 -8.93
C GLY A 134 -22.27 -12.36 -8.77
N VAL A 135 -20.98 -12.26 -8.46
CA VAL A 135 -20.10 -13.41 -8.17
C VAL A 135 -20.08 -13.63 -6.67
N ALA A 136 -20.51 -14.80 -6.21
CA ALA A 136 -20.48 -15.11 -4.79
C ALA A 136 -19.04 -15.29 -4.30
N GLN A 137 -18.69 -14.70 -3.16
CA GLN A 137 -17.36 -14.87 -2.56
C GLN A 137 -17.03 -16.36 -2.30
N SER A 138 -18.05 -17.18 -2.01
CA SER A 138 -17.91 -18.63 -1.82
C SER A 138 -17.48 -19.38 -3.08
N ASP A 139 -17.63 -18.78 -4.24
CA ASP A 139 -17.25 -19.37 -5.52
C ASP A 139 -15.79 -19.09 -5.89
N VAL A 140 -15.09 -18.29 -5.10
CA VAL A 140 -13.69 -17.89 -5.32
C VAL A 140 -12.87 -18.27 -4.08
N GLU A 141 -11.71 -18.88 -4.29
CA GLU A 141 -10.77 -19.15 -3.20
C GLU A 141 -9.81 -18.00 -3.01
N PHE A 142 -9.71 -17.46 -1.79
CA PHE A 142 -8.79 -16.38 -1.46
C PHE A 142 -7.60 -16.90 -0.66
N VAL A 143 -6.39 -16.55 -1.10
CA VAL A 143 -5.14 -17.02 -0.49
C VAL A 143 -4.32 -15.81 -0.02
N ALA A 144 -3.93 -15.80 1.26
CA ALA A 144 -3.04 -14.79 1.80
C ALA A 144 -1.60 -15.06 1.34
N VAL A 145 -1.03 -14.14 0.57
CA VAL A 145 0.30 -14.28 -0.06
C VAL A 145 1.27 -13.18 0.41
N GLY A 146 0.77 -11.99 0.75
CA GLY A 146 1.59 -10.86 1.16
C GLY A 146 1.44 -9.63 0.26
N ALA A 147 2.45 -8.76 0.24
CA ALA A 147 2.41 -7.49 -0.49
C ALA A 147 2.32 -7.68 -2.02
N THR A 148 2.06 -6.58 -2.73
CA THR A 148 1.79 -6.62 -4.19
C THR A 148 2.87 -7.33 -5.02
N PRO A 149 4.19 -7.18 -4.76
CA PRO A 149 5.20 -7.88 -5.55
C PRO A 149 5.07 -9.39 -5.48
N GLN A 150 4.85 -9.96 -4.28
CA GLN A 150 4.72 -11.40 -4.07
C GLN A 150 3.45 -11.93 -4.73
N ARG A 151 2.33 -11.21 -4.60
CA ARG A 151 1.07 -11.57 -5.23
C ARG A 151 1.17 -11.53 -6.75
N TRP A 152 1.74 -10.46 -7.29
CA TRP A 152 1.96 -10.34 -8.73
C TRP A 152 2.83 -11.47 -9.25
N GLN A 153 3.94 -11.80 -8.56
CA GLN A 153 4.78 -12.92 -8.96
C GLN A 153 4.01 -14.25 -8.98
N SER A 154 3.15 -14.50 -7.98
CA SER A 154 2.35 -15.72 -7.93
C SER A 154 1.33 -15.85 -9.07
N VAL A 155 0.84 -14.73 -9.60
CA VAL A 155 -0.04 -14.69 -10.80
C VAL A 155 0.78 -14.93 -12.07
N LYS A 156 1.97 -14.31 -12.18
CA LYS A 156 2.90 -14.57 -13.30
C LYS A 156 3.28 -16.04 -13.41
N ASP A 157 3.52 -16.68 -12.29
CA ASP A 157 3.92 -18.10 -12.22
C ASP A 157 2.74 -19.05 -12.42
N GLY A 158 1.51 -18.52 -12.58
CA GLY A 158 0.30 -19.32 -12.76
C GLY A 158 -0.19 -20.03 -11.49
N THR A 159 0.36 -19.69 -10.32
CA THR A 159 -0.09 -20.25 -9.02
C THR A 159 -1.48 -19.75 -8.66
N HIS A 160 -1.78 -18.47 -8.95
CA HIS A 160 -3.07 -17.85 -8.72
C HIS A 160 -3.61 -17.25 -10.02
N ALA A 161 -4.95 -17.21 -10.13
CA ALA A 161 -5.62 -16.70 -11.32
C ALA A 161 -5.60 -15.17 -11.42
N GLY A 162 -5.44 -14.46 -10.28
CA GLY A 162 -5.40 -13.01 -10.26
C GLY A 162 -5.07 -12.45 -8.89
N THR A 163 -4.92 -11.12 -8.86
CA THR A 163 -4.69 -10.33 -7.64
C THR A 163 -5.06 -8.87 -7.85
N LEU A 164 -5.28 -8.11 -6.78
CA LEU A 164 -5.33 -6.65 -6.83
C LEU A 164 -3.91 -6.08 -6.87
N THR A 165 -3.69 -5.14 -7.78
CA THR A 165 -2.42 -4.41 -7.93
C THR A 165 -2.62 -2.91 -7.82
N ILE A 166 -1.52 -2.20 -7.59
CA ILE A 166 -1.36 -0.76 -7.72
C ILE A 166 -0.17 -0.48 -8.66
N GLU A 167 -0.02 0.77 -9.10
CA GLU A 167 1.15 1.13 -9.89
C GLU A 167 2.48 0.95 -9.12
N PRO A 168 3.55 0.51 -9.78
CA PRO A 168 3.67 0.23 -11.23
C PRO A 168 3.27 -1.20 -11.63
N PHE A 169 2.81 -2.03 -10.71
CA PHE A 169 2.53 -3.46 -10.97
C PHE A 169 1.39 -3.67 -11.94
N THR A 170 0.38 -2.78 -11.97
CA THR A 170 -0.70 -2.81 -12.96
C THR A 170 -0.16 -2.63 -14.38
N SER A 171 0.64 -1.59 -14.60
CA SER A 171 1.26 -1.33 -15.92
C SER A 171 2.21 -2.45 -16.33
N LEU A 172 2.99 -3.01 -15.40
CA LEU A 172 3.86 -4.15 -15.67
C LEU A 172 3.05 -5.39 -16.08
N ALA A 173 1.94 -5.66 -15.41
CA ALA A 173 1.08 -6.78 -15.73
C ALA A 173 0.47 -6.64 -17.13
N GLN A 174 -0.01 -5.47 -17.51
CA GLN A 174 -0.53 -5.19 -18.84
C GLN A 174 0.57 -5.35 -19.91
N PHE A 175 1.77 -4.86 -19.64
CA PHE A 175 2.92 -5.02 -20.53
C PHE A 175 3.28 -6.51 -20.76
N ASP A 176 3.17 -7.33 -19.72
CA ASP A 176 3.40 -8.78 -19.75
C ASP A 176 2.20 -9.56 -20.37
N GLY A 177 1.14 -8.87 -20.83
CA GLY A 177 -0.02 -9.47 -21.50
C GLY A 177 -1.11 -10.01 -20.57
N PHE A 178 -1.10 -9.65 -19.29
CA PHE A 178 -2.16 -9.96 -18.34
C PHE A 178 -3.33 -8.98 -18.49
N ASN A 179 -4.52 -9.40 -18.06
CA ASN A 179 -5.71 -8.57 -18.17
C ASN A 179 -5.92 -7.74 -16.89
N VAL A 180 -6.41 -6.52 -17.07
CA VAL A 180 -7.09 -5.76 -16.02
C VAL A 180 -8.60 -5.88 -16.29
N ILE A 181 -9.32 -6.55 -15.40
CA ILE A 181 -10.75 -6.87 -15.61
C ILE A 181 -11.71 -6.04 -14.75
N ALA A 182 -11.21 -5.34 -13.74
CA ALA A 182 -11.98 -4.41 -12.92
C ALA A 182 -11.04 -3.43 -12.23
N GLN A 183 -11.54 -2.26 -11.91
CA GLN A 183 -10.81 -1.22 -11.17
C GLN A 183 -11.68 -0.67 -10.04
N SER A 184 -11.03 -0.21 -8.95
CA SER A 184 -11.75 0.41 -7.82
C SER A 184 -12.52 1.67 -8.25
N THR A 185 -12.05 2.37 -9.27
CA THR A 185 -12.69 3.55 -9.87
C THR A 185 -14.02 3.24 -10.54
N ASP A 186 -14.26 1.98 -10.92
CA ASP A 186 -15.57 1.53 -11.44
C ASP A 186 -16.63 1.46 -10.32
N LEU A 187 -16.19 1.39 -9.06
CA LEU A 187 -17.07 1.29 -7.89
C LEU A 187 -17.15 2.60 -7.12
N TYR A 188 -16.04 3.27 -6.99
CA TYR A 188 -15.89 4.47 -6.15
C TYR A 188 -15.28 5.60 -6.98
N SER A 189 -16.02 6.67 -7.16
CA SER A 189 -15.50 7.90 -7.80
C SER A 189 -14.40 8.55 -6.98
N GLU A 190 -14.42 8.32 -5.67
CA GLU A 190 -13.43 8.81 -4.71
C GLU A 190 -13.11 7.69 -3.71
N TYR A 191 -11.86 7.24 -3.70
CA TYR A 191 -11.37 6.22 -2.77
C TYR A 191 -10.08 6.69 -2.13
N GLN A 192 -10.14 7.11 -0.87
CA GLN A 192 -8.96 7.44 -0.06
C GLN A 192 -8.26 6.15 0.35
N GLY A 193 -7.56 5.52 -0.59
CA GLY A 193 -6.92 4.24 -0.34
C GLY A 193 -5.64 4.37 0.48
N GLY A 194 -4.75 5.31 0.14
CA GLY A 194 -3.47 5.49 0.79
C GLY A 194 -3.50 6.57 1.87
N VAL A 195 -2.99 6.24 3.06
CA VAL A 195 -2.82 7.19 4.16
C VAL A 195 -1.44 7.08 4.78
N ILE A 196 -1.02 8.15 5.45
CA ILE A 196 0.11 8.14 6.35
C ILE A 196 -0.44 8.17 7.77
N ALA A 197 -0.01 7.20 8.54
CA ALA A 197 -0.42 7.00 9.93
C ALA A 197 0.80 7.00 10.86
N THR A 198 0.53 7.12 12.13
CA THR A 198 1.45 6.91 13.25
C THR A 198 0.72 6.15 14.35
N THR A 199 1.33 5.97 15.50
CA THR A 199 0.64 5.48 16.70
C THR A 199 0.32 6.63 17.65
N ARG A 200 -0.70 6.48 18.52
CA ARG A 200 -1.00 7.50 19.56
C ARG A 200 0.21 7.77 20.45
N SER A 201 0.98 6.73 20.76
CA SER A 201 2.19 6.85 21.57
C SER A 201 3.26 7.74 20.91
N VAL A 202 3.55 7.50 19.62
CA VAL A 202 4.52 8.30 18.86
C VAL A 202 4.02 9.74 18.70
N LEU A 203 2.73 9.91 18.37
CA LEU A 203 2.11 11.24 18.23
C LEU A 203 2.25 12.07 19.52
N ALA A 204 2.08 11.44 20.68
CA ALA A 204 2.18 12.12 21.97
C ALA A 204 3.64 12.38 22.41
N SER A 205 4.57 11.48 22.09
CA SER A 205 5.94 11.54 22.61
C SER A 205 6.97 12.14 21.66
N GLN A 206 6.68 12.15 20.33
CA GLN A 206 7.63 12.57 19.29
C GLN A 206 6.94 13.43 18.19
N PRO A 207 6.15 14.47 18.56
CA PRO A 207 5.41 15.29 17.60
C PRO A 207 6.32 15.99 16.59
N GLU A 208 7.56 16.28 16.94
CA GLU A 208 8.56 16.90 16.06
C GLU A 208 8.95 16.00 14.89
N LYS A 209 8.99 14.67 15.08
CA LYS A 209 9.20 13.72 13.98
C LYS A 209 8.02 13.72 13.01
N ILE A 210 6.81 13.82 13.55
CA ILE A 210 5.58 13.85 12.74
C ILE A 210 5.55 15.11 11.88
N ASP A 211 5.80 16.28 12.46
CA ASP A 211 5.85 17.56 11.72
C ASP A 211 6.95 17.55 10.66
N ALA A 212 8.14 17.07 11.00
CA ALA A 212 9.27 16.96 10.08
C ALA A 212 8.94 16.03 8.90
N PHE A 213 8.31 14.87 9.17
CA PHE A 213 7.90 13.93 8.13
C PHE A 213 6.87 14.55 7.18
N ILE A 214 5.79 15.13 7.72
CA ILE A 214 4.72 15.73 6.90
C ILE A 214 5.30 16.81 5.98
N ARG A 215 6.11 17.73 6.51
CA ARG A 215 6.70 18.82 5.71
C ARG A 215 7.66 18.29 4.65
N ALA A 216 8.53 17.33 4.98
CA ALA A 216 9.44 16.75 4.02
C ALA A 216 8.69 15.98 2.91
N TYR A 217 7.63 15.24 3.27
CA TYR A 217 6.76 14.56 2.32
C TYR A 217 6.10 15.55 1.35
N LEU A 218 5.56 16.66 1.86
CA LEU A 218 4.91 17.68 1.04
C LEU A 218 5.90 18.35 0.08
N ASP A 219 7.14 18.59 0.48
CA ASP A 219 8.18 19.09 -0.43
C ASP A 219 8.54 18.06 -1.50
N GLY A 220 8.66 16.79 -1.11
CA GLY A 220 8.85 15.68 -2.05
C GLY A 220 7.68 15.54 -3.03
N LEU A 221 6.44 15.69 -2.56
CA LEU A 221 5.25 15.69 -3.39
C LEU A 221 5.24 16.86 -4.37
N ALA A 222 5.56 18.07 -3.91
CA ALA A 222 5.66 19.25 -4.78
C ALA A 222 6.69 19.05 -5.88
N TRP A 223 7.85 18.45 -5.55
CA TRP A 223 8.88 18.11 -6.53
C TRP A 223 8.39 17.06 -7.55
N VAL A 224 7.70 16.02 -7.10
CA VAL A 224 7.14 14.97 -7.98
C VAL A 224 6.09 15.52 -8.94
N LEU A 225 5.28 16.47 -8.48
CA LEU A 225 4.20 17.08 -9.29
C LEU A 225 4.69 18.14 -10.27
N ASP A 226 5.95 18.59 -10.18
CA ASP A 226 6.53 19.50 -11.15
C ASP A 226 6.82 18.75 -12.47
N PRO A 227 6.20 19.12 -13.61
CA PRO A 227 6.42 18.48 -14.90
C PRO A 227 7.89 18.46 -15.34
N MET A 228 8.70 19.44 -14.88
CA MET A 228 10.13 19.50 -15.18
C MET A 228 10.91 18.33 -14.58
N ASN A 229 10.37 17.68 -13.54
CA ASN A 229 11.01 16.58 -12.82
C ASN A 229 10.53 15.20 -13.28
N GLU A 230 9.62 15.10 -14.27
CA GLU A 230 8.99 13.82 -14.66
C GLU A 230 10.02 12.71 -14.95
N ALA A 231 11.05 13.00 -15.74
CA ALA A 231 12.07 12.01 -16.09
C ALA A 231 12.89 11.56 -14.86
N ALA A 232 13.24 12.51 -13.98
CA ALA A 232 13.96 12.21 -12.74
C ALA A 232 13.08 11.44 -11.76
N ALA A 233 11.80 11.79 -11.63
CA ALA A 233 10.84 11.09 -10.79
C ALA A 233 10.65 9.62 -11.21
N LYS A 234 10.57 9.36 -12.52
CA LYS A 234 10.55 7.98 -13.07
C LYS A 234 11.82 7.21 -12.72
N THR A 235 12.99 7.86 -12.81
CA THR A 235 14.28 7.25 -12.44
C THR A 235 14.33 6.94 -10.95
N THR A 236 13.93 7.87 -10.10
CA THR A 236 13.86 7.68 -8.63
C THR A 236 12.95 6.51 -8.30
N LEU A 237 11.75 6.43 -8.91
CA LEU A 237 10.84 5.30 -8.69
C LEU A 237 11.49 3.97 -9.09
N GLY A 238 12.02 3.89 -10.32
CA GLY A 238 12.62 2.65 -10.84
C GLY A 238 13.82 2.15 -10.03
N SER A 239 14.60 3.07 -9.41
CA SER A 239 15.75 2.70 -8.58
C SER A 239 15.39 2.19 -7.18
N ARG A 240 14.15 2.43 -6.73
CA ARG A 240 13.67 2.12 -5.38
C ARG A 240 12.61 1.01 -5.33
N MET A 241 12.16 0.57 -6.50
CA MET A 241 11.20 -0.54 -6.60
C MET A 241 11.94 -1.87 -6.72
N PRO A 242 11.40 -2.95 -6.11
CA PRO A 242 11.97 -4.29 -6.22
C PRO A 242 11.83 -4.86 -7.62
#